data_5fbb772ab7d94693b0da6e7b5aa69740
#
_entry.id   5fbb772ab7d94693b0da6e7b5aa69740
#
_cell.length_a   1.000
_cell.length_b   1.000
_cell.length_c   1.000
_cell.angle_alpha   90.00
_cell.angle_beta   90.00
_cell.angle_gamma   90.00
#
_symmetry.space_group_name_H-M   'P 1'
#
loop_
_entity.id
_entity.type
_entity.pdbx_description
1 polymer ?
#
loop_
_entity_poly.entity_id
_entity_poly.type
_entity_poly.pdbx_seq_one_letter_code
_entity_poly.pdbx_strand_id
1 'polypeptide(L)'
;MSASVQPYDFGRGPVPAHRHRNPDGTTGGWVADTARVADTAHIGPQAKVYGTAQVRDKARITGEACVLGHATVRDRAKIAGTARVSGLALVCGDARVSENAEVKGESQVGGTVRIRGKTWIRGNAQILERAQVRDDAIVEGDAIIEGDAVVDGDARVSGLARVREHAWVGGYAEVKGTAVVAARMHVVGRAVLDGSEAQAAVPAASQESWPPEPTAGPGEECDLEDGMGR
;
A
#
# COMPACT_ATOMS: atom_id res chain seq x y z
N MET A 1 -32.44 3.27 11.13
CA MET A 1 -32.84 2.05 10.38
C MET A 1 -31.67 1.10 10.47
N SER A 2 -31.81 -0.04 11.15
CA SER A 2 -30.76 -1.05 11.27
C SER A 2 -30.51 -1.66 9.88
N ALA A 3 -29.23 -1.75 9.48
CA ALA A 3 -28.86 -2.46 8.27
C ALA A 3 -29.34 -3.91 8.40
N SER A 4 -30.00 -4.45 7.36
CA SER A 4 -30.42 -5.85 7.37
C SER A 4 -29.19 -6.73 7.31
N VAL A 5 -29.00 -7.54 8.34
CA VAL A 5 -27.94 -8.55 8.39
C VAL A 5 -28.30 -9.65 7.39
N GLN A 6 -27.38 -9.98 6.50
CA GLN A 6 -27.54 -11.04 5.48
C GLN A 6 -26.31 -11.94 5.49
N PRO A 7 -26.44 -13.25 5.23
CA PRO A 7 -25.28 -14.10 5.06
C PRO A 7 -24.55 -13.72 3.77
N TYR A 8 -23.23 -13.48 3.88
CA TYR A 8 -22.36 -13.20 2.73
C TYR A 8 -21.10 -14.07 2.79
N ASP A 9 -20.73 -14.65 1.65
CA ASP A 9 -19.54 -15.49 1.54
C ASP A 9 -18.33 -14.64 1.09
N PHE A 10 -17.38 -14.49 1.99
CA PHE A 10 -16.08 -13.86 1.71
C PHE A 10 -15.04 -14.83 1.15
N GLY A 11 -15.45 -16.06 0.75
CA GLY A 11 -14.59 -17.11 0.22
C GLY A 11 -14.17 -18.18 1.25
N ARG A 12 -14.84 -18.20 2.42
CA ARG A 12 -14.65 -19.21 3.49
C ARG A 12 -15.97 -19.70 4.08
N GLY A 13 -17.04 -19.61 3.32
CA GLY A 13 -18.41 -19.86 3.75
C GLY A 13 -19.12 -18.59 4.22
N PRO A 14 -20.47 -18.63 4.23
CA PRO A 14 -21.28 -17.48 4.55
C PRO A 14 -21.17 -17.11 6.05
N VAL A 15 -21.01 -15.83 6.31
CA VAL A 15 -21.02 -15.25 7.67
C VAL A 15 -22.00 -14.08 7.72
N PRO A 16 -22.55 -13.74 8.91
CA PRO A 16 -23.35 -12.54 9.07
C PRO A 16 -22.62 -11.29 8.59
N ALA A 17 -23.25 -10.52 7.72
CA ALA A 17 -22.66 -9.33 7.13
C ALA A 17 -23.73 -8.31 6.76
N HIS A 18 -23.32 -7.09 6.52
CA HIS A 18 -24.17 -6.01 6.06
C HIS A 18 -23.45 -5.14 5.03
N ARG A 19 -24.22 -4.35 4.30
CA ARG A 19 -23.68 -3.31 3.43
C ARG A 19 -23.39 -2.07 4.26
N HIS A 20 -22.17 -1.56 4.18
CA HIS A 20 -21.82 -0.32 4.89
C HIS A 20 -22.61 0.87 4.32
N ARG A 21 -23.04 1.77 5.19
CA ARG A 21 -23.60 3.05 4.78
C ARG A 21 -22.52 4.12 4.86
N ASN A 22 -22.10 4.63 3.72
CA ASN A 22 -21.06 5.65 3.64
C ASN A 22 -21.55 7.01 4.19
N PRO A 23 -20.63 7.90 4.60
CA PRO A 23 -20.97 9.24 5.11
C PRO A 23 -21.80 10.10 4.14
N ASP A 24 -21.65 9.87 2.83
CA ASP A 24 -22.42 10.54 1.77
C ASP A 24 -23.82 9.93 1.53
N GLY A 25 -24.20 8.94 2.33
CA GLY A 25 -25.46 8.23 2.23
C GLY A 25 -25.50 7.11 1.17
N THR A 26 -24.43 6.91 0.41
CA THR A 26 -24.36 5.82 -0.57
C THR A 26 -24.20 4.45 0.11
N THR A 27 -24.67 3.40 -0.58
CA THR A 27 -24.47 2.02 -0.13
C THR A 27 -23.07 1.54 -0.50
N GLY A 28 -22.30 1.20 0.52
CA GLY A 28 -20.92 0.73 0.39
C GLY A 28 -20.78 -0.78 0.13
N GLY A 29 -19.59 -1.28 0.38
CA GLY A 29 -19.21 -2.68 0.25
C GLY A 29 -19.70 -3.57 1.40
N TRP A 30 -19.36 -4.84 1.33
CA TRP A 30 -19.73 -5.83 2.34
C TRP A 30 -18.79 -5.76 3.56
N VAL A 31 -19.40 -5.71 4.73
CA VAL A 31 -18.71 -5.72 6.03
C VAL A 31 -19.25 -6.88 6.85
N ALA A 32 -18.37 -7.77 7.29
CA ALA A 32 -18.74 -8.83 8.22
C ALA A 32 -19.09 -8.23 9.59
N ASP A 33 -20.08 -8.76 10.29
CA ASP A 33 -20.50 -8.23 11.58
C ASP A 33 -19.44 -8.34 12.68
N THR A 34 -18.41 -9.18 12.46
CA THR A 34 -17.23 -9.27 13.32
C THR A 34 -16.21 -8.14 13.08
N ALA A 35 -16.28 -7.46 11.94
CA ALA A 35 -15.41 -6.34 11.61
C ALA A 35 -15.98 -5.01 12.14
N ARG A 36 -15.12 -4.02 12.28
CA ARG A 36 -15.52 -2.69 12.77
C ARG A 36 -15.18 -1.63 11.74
N VAL A 37 -16.18 -0.94 11.24
CA VAL A 37 -16.03 0.16 10.29
C VAL A 37 -16.66 1.41 10.91
N ALA A 38 -15.89 2.49 10.98
CA ALA A 38 -16.40 3.77 11.48
C ALA A 38 -17.39 4.41 10.49
N ASP A 39 -18.40 5.11 10.98
CA ASP A 39 -19.38 5.82 10.15
C ASP A 39 -18.75 6.91 9.27
N THR A 40 -17.54 7.37 9.62
CA THR A 40 -16.77 8.36 8.87
C THR A 40 -15.91 7.74 7.76
N ALA A 41 -15.77 6.42 7.75
CA ALA A 41 -15.01 5.70 6.73
C ALA A 41 -15.84 5.49 5.45
N HIS A 42 -15.16 5.37 4.34
CA HIS A 42 -15.82 5.11 3.05
C HIS A 42 -15.44 3.74 2.51
N ILE A 43 -16.42 2.90 2.28
CA ILE A 43 -16.26 1.56 1.71
C ILE A 43 -16.92 1.53 0.34
N GLY A 44 -16.14 1.40 -0.71
CA GLY A 44 -16.63 1.31 -2.08
C GLY A 44 -17.52 0.06 -2.30
N PRO A 45 -18.39 0.06 -3.30
CA PRO A 45 -19.46 -0.95 -3.45
C PRO A 45 -18.96 -2.38 -3.66
N GLN A 46 -17.75 -2.57 -4.16
CA GLN A 46 -17.12 -3.89 -4.38
C GLN A 46 -16.07 -4.24 -3.32
N ALA A 47 -15.71 -3.29 -2.46
CA ALA A 47 -14.74 -3.50 -1.39
C ALA A 47 -15.31 -4.41 -0.29
N LYS A 48 -14.43 -5.12 0.41
CA LYS A 48 -14.79 -6.10 1.43
C LYS A 48 -13.99 -5.89 2.70
N VAL A 49 -14.68 -5.89 3.85
CA VAL A 49 -14.05 -5.82 5.17
C VAL A 49 -14.55 -7.00 6.00
N TYR A 50 -13.67 -7.88 6.44
CA TYR A 50 -14.09 -9.09 7.17
C TYR A 50 -13.04 -9.60 8.16
N GLY A 51 -13.37 -10.69 8.88
CA GLY A 51 -12.64 -11.10 10.05
C GLY A 51 -12.94 -10.15 11.23
N THR A 52 -11.94 -9.74 11.96
CA THR A 52 -12.03 -8.72 13.02
C THR A 52 -11.32 -7.42 12.62
N ALA A 53 -11.21 -7.19 11.31
CA ALA A 53 -10.56 -6.02 10.75
C ALA A 53 -11.22 -4.71 11.21
N GLN A 54 -10.41 -3.66 11.29
CA GLN A 54 -10.87 -2.34 11.74
C GLN A 54 -10.57 -1.29 10.68
N VAL A 55 -11.61 -0.56 10.27
CA VAL A 55 -11.47 0.59 9.38
C VAL A 55 -12.00 1.80 10.14
N ARG A 56 -11.13 2.76 10.43
CA ARG A 56 -11.42 3.89 11.33
C ARG A 56 -11.25 5.23 10.60
N ASP A 57 -11.72 6.28 11.26
CA ASP A 57 -11.56 7.67 10.86
C ASP A 57 -12.10 7.94 9.44
N LYS A 58 -11.32 8.60 8.59
CA LYS A 58 -11.69 8.93 7.20
C LYS A 58 -11.03 7.99 6.18
N ALA A 59 -10.69 6.78 6.61
CA ALA A 59 -10.08 5.79 5.72
C ALA A 59 -11.02 5.43 4.56
N ARG A 60 -10.43 5.13 3.41
CA ARG A 60 -11.18 4.80 2.19
C ARG A 60 -10.73 3.47 1.62
N ILE A 61 -11.66 2.55 1.46
CA ILE A 61 -11.43 1.24 0.84
C ILE A 61 -12.26 1.22 -0.44
N THR A 62 -11.64 1.15 -1.61
CA THR A 62 -12.32 1.27 -2.90
C THR A 62 -11.88 0.19 -3.90
N GLY A 63 -12.57 0.08 -5.04
CA GLY A 63 -12.37 -1.03 -5.97
C GLY A 63 -12.77 -2.35 -5.34
N GLU A 64 -12.08 -3.42 -5.65
CA GLU A 64 -12.26 -4.75 -5.08
C GLU A 64 -11.34 -5.01 -3.88
N ALA A 65 -10.82 -3.97 -3.27
CA ALA A 65 -9.87 -4.07 -2.17
C ALA A 65 -10.46 -4.81 -0.97
N CYS A 66 -9.61 -5.58 -0.30
CA CYS A 66 -10.00 -6.38 0.85
C CYS A 66 -9.19 -6.01 2.09
N VAL A 67 -9.88 -5.75 3.21
CA VAL A 67 -9.26 -5.61 4.53
C VAL A 67 -9.77 -6.74 5.42
N LEU A 68 -8.87 -7.58 5.93
CA LEU A 68 -9.25 -8.80 6.61
C LEU A 68 -8.34 -9.21 7.77
N GLY A 69 -8.71 -10.26 8.47
CA GLY A 69 -7.98 -10.71 9.66
C GLY A 69 -8.15 -9.74 10.81
N HIS A 70 -7.07 -9.30 11.42
CA HIS A 70 -7.03 -8.29 12.47
C HIS A 70 -6.43 -6.96 11.99
N ALA A 71 -6.37 -6.76 10.68
CA ALA A 71 -5.76 -5.57 10.08
C ALA A 71 -6.49 -4.29 10.49
N THR A 72 -5.73 -3.22 10.63
CA THR A 72 -6.26 -1.90 10.97
C THR A 72 -5.90 -0.89 9.87
N VAL A 73 -6.90 -0.21 9.34
CA VAL A 73 -6.73 0.90 8.40
C VAL A 73 -7.37 2.14 9.02
N ARG A 74 -6.61 3.23 9.18
CA ARG A 74 -7.10 4.42 9.88
C ARG A 74 -6.62 5.74 9.27
N ASP A 75 -7.01 6.84 9.88
CA ASP A 75 -6.70 8.22 9.49
C ASP A 75 -7.31 8.55 8.10
N ARG A 76 -6.50 8.87 7.10
CA ARG A 76 -6.94 9.13 5.72
C ARG A 76 -6.36 8.13 4.73
N ALA A 77 -5.92 6.98 5.21
CA ALA A 77 -5.35 5.92 4.38
C ALA A 77 -6.32 5.47 3.29
N LYS A 78 -5.77 5.14 2.13
CA LYS A 78 -6.54 4.71 0.96
C LYS A 78 -6.07 3.35 0.50
N ILE A 79 -6.99 2.39 0.44
CA ILE A 79 -6.76 1.07 -0.12
C ILE A 79 -7.63 0.96 -1.37
N ALA A 80 -7.05 0.65 -2.53
CA ALA A 80 -7.76 0.69 -3.80
C ALA A 80 -7.34 -0.46 -4.74
N GLY A 81 -8.04 -0.57 -5.88
CA GLY A 81 -7.80 -1.65 -6.84
C GLY A 81 -8.22 -3.00 -6.28
N THR A 82 -7.37 -4.00 -6.39
CA THR A 82 -7.54 -5.34 -5.81
C THR A 82 -6.62 -5.56 -4.60
N ALA A 83 -6.09 -4.47 -4.03
CA ALA A 83 -5.14 -4.51 -2.92
C ALA A 83 -5.71 -5.23 -1.69
N ARG A 84 -4.84 -5.91 -0.98
CA ARG A 84 -5.21 -6.72 0.18
C ARG A 84 -4.41 -6.33 1.42
N VAL A 85 -5.09 -6.02 2.51
CA VAL A 85 -4.48 -5.73 3.82
C VAL A 85 -4.97 -6.78 4.81
N SER A 86 -4.05 -7.52 5.42
CA SER A 86 -4.41 -8.69 6.24
C SER A 86 -3.45 -8.95 7.41
N GLY A 87 -3.73 -9.96 8.21
CA GLY A 87 -2.94 -10.27 9.41
C GLY A 87 -3.19 -9.24 10.52
N LEU A 88 -2.14 -8.75 11.13
CA LEU A 88 -2.11 -7.66 12.12
C LEU A 88 -1.60 -6.34 11.49
N ALA A 89 -1.59 -6.25 10.17
CA ALA A 89 -1.04 -5.10 9.46
C ALA A 89 -1.75 -3.79 9.82
N LEU A 90 -0.97 -2.73 9.98
CA LEU A 90 -1.45 -1.38 10.24
C LEU A 90 -1.16 -0.48 9.03
N VAL A 91 -2.19 0.15 8.48
CA VAL A 91 -2.06 1.18 7.44
C VAL A 91 -2.67 2.48 7.95
N CYS A 92 -1.89 3.56 8.03
CA CYS A 92 -2.32 4.80 8.64
C CYS A 92 -1.77 6.06 7.93
N GLY A 93 -2.14 7.24 8.43
CA GLY A 93 -1.76 8.51 7.83
C GLY A 93 -2.48 8.78 6.50
N ASP A 94 -1.76 9.28 5.52
CA ASP A 94 -2.22 9.49 4.14
C ASP A 94 -1.71 8.39 3.18
N ALA A 95 -1.33 7.23 3.72
CA ALA A 95 -0.79 6.12 2.96
C ALA A 95 -1.76 5.63 1.87
N ARG A 96 -1.20 5.22 0.75
CA ARG A 96 -1.95 4.70 -0.39
C ARG A 96 -1.42 3.32 -0.77
N VAL A 97 -2.30 2.33 -0.71
CA VAL A 97 -2.04 0.96 -1.15
C VAL A 97 -3.00 0.66 -2.29
N SER A 98 -2.48 0.33 -3.45
CA SER A 98 -3.32 0.21 -4.65
C SER A 98 -2.87 -0.91 -5.58
N GLU A 99 -3.64 -1.11 -6.64
CA GLU A 99 -3.44 -2.16 -7.64
C GLU A 99 -3.54 -3.55 -6.99
N ASN A 100 -2.55 -4.41 -7.16
CA ASN A 100 -2.57 -5.77 -6.63
C ASN A 100 -1.67 -5.93 -5.38
N ALA A 101 -1.35 -4.82 -4.71
CA ALA A 101 -0.45 -4.82 -3.56
C ALA A 101 -1.00 -5.62 -2.37
N GLU A 102 -0.13 -6.37 -1.71
CA GLU A 102 -0.48 -7.16 -0.54
C GLU A 102 0.33 -6.70 0.68
N VAL A 103 -0.36 -6.27 1.73
CA VAL A 103 0.23 -5.85 3.01
C VAL A 103 -0.26 -6.81 4.08
N LYS A 104 0.66 -7.56 4.70
CA LYS A 104 0.30 -8.61 5.65
C LYS A 104 1.32 -8.81 6.78
N GLY A 105 1.02 -9.74 7.70
CA GLY A 105 1.83 -9.97 8.88
C GLY A 105 1.56 -8.91 9.94
N GLU A 106 2.59 -8.42 10.60
CA GLU A 106 2.56 -7.32 11.57
C GLU A 106 3.13 -6.02 10.96
N SER A 107 3.12 -5.93 9.63
CA SER A 107 3.72 -4.81 8.90
C SER A 107 3.01 -3.48 9.19
N GLN A 108 3.79 -2.39 9.14
CA GLN A 108 3.31 -1.04 9.40
C GLN A 108 3.56 -0.16 8.18
N VAL A 109 2.51 0.52 7.71
CA VAL A 109 2.57 1.46 6.60
C VAL A 109 2.00 2.79 7.08
N GLY A 110 2.83 3.83 7.13
CA GLY A 110 2.42 5.11 7.71
C GLY A 110 3.05 6.33 7.03
N GLY A 111 2.46 7.50 7.24
CA GLY A 111 2.88 8.73 6.59
C GLY A 111 2.16 8.97 5.26
N THR A 112 2.87 9.41 4.23
CA THR A 112 2.34 9.63 2.87
C THR A 112 2.85 8.60 1.86
N VAL A 113 3.13 7.40 2.36
CA VAL A 113 3.65 6.24 1.61
C VAL A 113 2.78 5.88 0.41
N ARG A 114 3.43 5.42 -0.65
CA ARG A 114 2.74 4.89 -1.83
C ARG A 114 3.20 3.46 -2.12
N ILE A 115 2.27 2.52 -2.06
CA ILE A 115 2.50 1.11 -2.40
C ILE A 115 1.58 0.78 -3.58
N ARG A 116 2.17 0.28 -4.68
CA ARG A 116 1.41 -0.07 -5.89
C ARG A 116 2.09 -1.22 -6.64
N GLY A 117 1.44 -1.73 -7.68
CA GLY A 117 1.93 -2.90 -8.43
C GLY A 117 1.50 -4.19 -7.78
N LYS A 118 2.29 -5.23 -7.92
CA LYS A 118 2.12 -6.53 -7.25
C LYS A 118 3.05 -6.66 -6.05
N THR A 119 3.26 -5.58 -5.34
CA THR A 119 4.18 -5.53 -4.20
C THR A 119 3.73 -6.43 -3.04
N TRP A 120 4.69 -6.99 -2.35
CA TRP A 120 4.46 -7.80 -1.16
C TRP A 120 5.17 -7.19 0.04
N ILE A 121 4.39 -6.72 1.00
CA ILE A 121 4.89 -6.23 2.30
C ILE A 121 4.47 -7.23 3.35
N ARG A 122 5.42 -7.85 4.04
CA ARG A 122 5.13 -8.93 4.99
C ARG A 122 6.11 -9.01 6.16
N GLY A 123 5.82 -9.86 7.15
CA GLY A 123 6.58 -9.90 8.40
C GLY A 123 6.26 -8.70 9.26
N ASN A 124 7.28 -8.09 9.85
CA ASN A 124 7.22 -6.87 10.68
C ASN A 124 7.74 -5.65 9.91
N ALA A 125 7.74 -5.69 8.59
CA ALA A 125 8.29 -4.63 7.74
C ALA A 125 7.61 -3.28 8.00
N GLN A 126 8.41 -2.21 8.00
CA GLN A 126 7.93 -0.86 8.22
C GLN A 126 8.18 -0.01 6.97
N ILE A 127 7.12 0.59 6.44
CA ILE A 127 7.20 1.52 5.30
C ILE A 127 6.66 2.85 5.79
N LEU A 128 7.51 3.84 5.89
CA LEU A 128 7.22 5.07 6.63
C LEU A 128 7.48 6.33 5.80
N GLU A 129 6.97 7.46 6.29
CA GLU A 129 7.20 8.80 5.76
C GLU A 129 6.67 9.00 4.34
N ARG A 130 7.53 9.15 3.33
CA ARG A 130 7.16 9.36 1.92
C ARG A 130 7.65 8.25 1.00
N ALA A 131 8.08 7.13 1.58
CA ALA A 131 8.64 6.01 0.84
C ALA A 131 7.69 5.47 -0.23
N GLN A 132 8.25 4.92 -1.29
CA GLN A 132 7.52 4.34 -2.39
C GLN A 132 7.97 2.89 -2.62
N VAL A 133 7.00 1.97 -2.71
CA VAL A 133 7.24 0.57 -3.07
C VAL A 133 6.33 0.24 -4.24
N ARG A 134 6.89 -0.23 -5.36
CA ARG A 134 6.12 -0.41 -6.58
C ARG A 134 6.58 -1.62 -7.40
N ASP A 135 5.83 -1.89 -8.46
CA ASP A 135 6.05 -2.97 -9.44
C ASP A 135 5.89 -4.36 -8.78
N ASP A 136 6.88 -5.23 -8.81
CA ASP A 136 6.85 -6.57 -8.21
C ASP A 136 7.74 -6.67 -6.95
N ALA A 137 8.08 -5.53 -6.33
CA ALA A 137 9.00 -5.45 -5.20
C ALA A 137 8.48 -6.19 -3.95
N ILE A 138 9.42 -6.78 -3.21
CA ILE A 138 9.13 -7.53 -1.97
C ILE A 138 9.87 -6.88 -0.80
N VAL A 139 9.14 -6.55 0.26
CA VAL A 139 9.73 -6.07 1.52
C VAL A 139 9.25 -7.00 2.64
N GLU A 140 10.20 -7.62 3.34
CA GLU A 140 9.88 -8.66 4.32
C GLU A 140 10.81 -8.66 5.54
N GLY A 141 10.47 -9.46 6.54
CA GLY A 141 11.23 -9.52 7.80
C GLY A 141 10.96 -8.29 8.66
N ASP A 142 12.01 -7.74 9.25
CA ASP A 142 12.00 -6.52 10.05
C ASP A 142 12.60 -5.33 9.26
N ALA A 143 12.51 -5.37 7.93
CA ALA A 143 13.06 -4.35 7.05
C ALA A 143 12.35 -3.00 7.22
N ILE A 144 13.10 -1.91 7.13
CA ILE A 144 12.58 -0.54 7.26
C ILE A 144 12.86 0.23 5.97
N ILE A 145 11.79 0.79 5.38
CA ILE A 145 11.88 1.71 4.25
C ILE A 145 11.31 3.05 4.71
N GLU A 146 12.13 4.09 4.68
CA GLU A 146 11.75 5.40 5.22
C GLU A 146 12.30 6.57 4.38
N GLY A 147 11.93 7.78 4.68
CA GLY A 147 12.32 8.97 3.92
C GLY A 147 11.58 9.05 2.59
N ASP A 148 12.30 9.46 1.57
CA ASP A 148 11.88 9.48 0.16
C ASP A 148 12.41 8.24 -0.61
N ALA A 149 12.73 7.17 0.10
CA ALA A 149 13.30 5.97 -0.49
C ALA A 149 12.34 5.29 -1.48
N VAL A 150 12.92 4.72 -2.54
CA VAL A 150 12.17 4.01 -3.58
C VAL A 150 12.66 2.57 -3.67
N VAL A 151 11.72 1.63 -3.65
CA VAL A 151 11.98 0.20 -3.93
C VAL A 151 11.08 -0.21 -5.08
N ASP A 152 11.66 -0.65 -6.20
CA ASP A 152 10.91 -0.99 -7.40
C ASP A 152 11.47 -2.19 -8.19
N GLY A 153 10.82 -2.49 -9.33
CA GLY A 153 11.14 -3.67 -10.11
C GLY A 153 10.85 -4.95 -9.35
N ASP A 154 11.71 -5.95 -9.49
CA ASP A 154 11.68 -7.23 -8.75
C ASP A 154 12.60 -7.19 -7.51
N ALA A 155 12.91 -6.01 -6.99
CA ALA A 155 13.82 -5.84 -5.88
C ALA A 155 13.29 -6.48 -4.58
N ARG A 156 14.20 -7.02 -3.79
CA ARG A 156 13.88 -7.63 -2.50
C ARG A 156 14.63 -6.95 -1.37
N VAL A 157 13.90 -6.51 -0.34
CA VAL A 157 14.47 -5.97 0.89
C VAL A 157 14.02 -6.85 2.06
N SER A 158 14.97 -7.40 2.83
CA SER A 158 14.64 -8.39 3.85
C SER A 158 15.57 -8.35 5.07
N GLY A 159 15.24 -9.14 6.11
CA GLY A 159 15.99 -9.17 7.35
C GLY A 159 15.81 -7.89 8.16
N LEU A 160 16.90 -7.31 8.65
CA LEU A 160 16.96 -6.04 9.38
C LEU A 160 17.42 -4.88 8.46
N ALA A 161 17.33 -5.06 7.14
CA ALA A 161 17.81 -4.10 6.15
C ALA A 161 17.07 -2.76 6.27
N ARG A 162 17.79 -1.67 6.00
CA ARG A 162 17.23 -0.32 6.03
C ARG A 162 17.48 0.41 4.72
N VAL A 163 16.41 0.93 4.11
CA VAL A 163 16.50 1.80 2.93
C VAL A 163 15.89 3.13 3.31
N ARG A 164 16.69 4.20 3.27
CA ARG A 164 16.27 5.50 3.83
C ARG A 164 16.70 6.69 3.00
N GLU A 165 16.18 7.87 3.38
CA GLU A 165 16.48 9.14 2.74
C GLU A 165 16.02 9.14 1.27
N HIS A 166 16.93 9.30 0.29
CA HIS A 166 16.61 9.30 -1.14
C HIS A 166 17.21 8.06 -1.84
N ALA A 167 17.39 6.98 -1.10
CA ALA A 167 17.97 5.76 -1.64
C ALA A 167 17.03 5.07 -2.62
N TRP A 168 17.59 4.41 -3.62
CA TRP A 168 16.85 3.64 -4.60
C TRP A 168 17.36 2.21 -4.67
N VAL A 169 16.44 1.26 -4.53
CA VAL A 169 16.69 -0.19 -4.69
C VAL A 169 15.79 -0.67 -5.82
N GLY A 170 16.36 -1.11 -6.93
CA GLY A 170 15.57 -1.44 -8.12
C GLY A 170 16.14 -2.61 -8.96
N GLY A 171 15.40 -2.98 -10.00
CA GLY A 171 15.72 -4.13 -10.84
C GLY A 171 15.52 -5.44 -10.07
N TYR A 172 16.49 -6.30 -10.04
CA TYR A 172 16.55 -7.57 -9.30
C TYR A 172 17.44 -7.48 -8.06
N ALA A 173 17.68 -6.29 -7.54
CA ALA A 173 18.59 -6.08 -6.42
C ALA A 173 18.04 -6.73 -5.12
N GLU A 174 18.95 -7.27 -4.32
CA GLU A 174 18.64 -7.87 -3.03
C GLU A 174 19.37 -7.12 -1.90
N VAL A 175 18.62 -6.55 -0.97
CA VAL A 175 19.15 -5.89 0.24
C VAL A 175 18.67 -6.68 1.44
N LYS A 176 19.60 -7.27 2.19
CA LYS A 176 19.25 -8.21 3.26
C LYS A 176 20.17 -8.08 4.48
N GLY A 177 19.93 -8.94 5.47
CA GLY A 177 20.72 -8.95 6.70
C GLY A 177 20.59 -7.63 7.45
N THR A 178 21.70 -6.96 7.73
CA THR A 178 21.76 -5.66 8.40
C THR A 178 22.14 -4.51 7.45
N ALA A 179 22.06 -4.73 6.15
CA ALA A 179 22.48 -3.77 5.14
C ALA A 179 21.71 -2.43 5.25
N VAL A 180 22.43 -1.33 5.02
CA VAL A 180 21.86 0.01 5.04
C VAL A 180 22.12 0.68 3.70
N VAL A 181 21.05 1.09 3.02
CA VAL A 181 21.09 1.88 1.78
C VAL A 181 20.53 3.26 2.13
N ALA A 182 21.36 4.30 2.02
CA ALA A 182 21.02 5.63 2.49
C ALA A 182 21.52 6.73 1.54
N ALA A 183 21.24 7.97 1.88
CA ALA A 183 21.59 9.16 1.08
C ALA A 183 20.96 9.07 -0.33
N ARG A 184 21.79 9.08 -1.35
CA ARG A 184 21.39 8.92 -2.76
C ARG A 184 22.01 7.65 -3.37
N MET A 185 22.16 6.61 -2.54
CA MET A 185 22.69 5.34 -3.04
C MET A 185 21.68 4.66 -3.94
N HIS A 186 22.17 4.13 -5.05
CA HIS A 186 21.37 3.32 -5.95
C HIS A 186 21.89 1.88 -5.94
N VAL A 187 21.04 0.95 -5.61
CA VAL A 187 21.31 -0.50 -5.63
C VAL A 187 20.41 -1.11 -6.69
N VAL A 188 20.97 -1.38 -7.85
CA VAL A 188 20.19 -1.76 -9.03
C VAL A 188 20.76 -2.98 -9.74
N GLY A 189 20.06 -3.49 -10.74
CA GLY A 189 20.44 -4.65 -11.50
C GLY A 189 20.29 -5.93 -10.67
N ARG A 190 21.36 -6.68 -10.46
CA ARG A 190 21.39 -7.90 -9.63
C ARG A 190 22.33 -7.77 -8.44
N ALA A 191 22.52 -6.55 -7.95
CA ALA A 191 23.36 -6.29 -6.80
C ALA A 191 22.79 -6.96 -5.53
N VAL A 192 23.66 -7.49 -4.70
CA VAL A 192 23.30 -8.09 -3.40
C VAL A 192 24.07 -7.37 -2.30
N LEU A 193 23.35 -6.82 -1.32
CA LEU A 193 23.90 -6.21 -0.11
C LEU A 193 23.35 -6.97 1.10
N ASP A 194 24.21 -7.55 1.92
CA ASP A 194 23.83 -8.33 3.12
C ASP A 194 24.24 -7.69 4.45
N GLY A 195 24.97 -6.57 4.38
CA GLY A 195 25.46 -5.84 5.55
C GLY A 195 26.75 -6.42 6.14
N SER A 196 27.33 -7.46 5.54
CA SER A 196 28.65 -7.99 5.92
C SER A 196 29.80 -7.10 5.41
N GLU A 197 29.53 -6.30 4.38
CA GLU A 197 30.48 -5.34 3.83
C GLU A 197 30.25 -3.96 4.44
N ALA A 198 31.28 -3.42 5.08
CA ALA A 198 31.31 -2.04 5.48
C ALA A 198 31.06 -1.18 4.23
N GLN A 199 29.85 -0.62 4.12
CA GLN A 199 29.51 0.56 3.31
C GLN A 199 30.41 0.80 2.06
N ALA A 200 30.60 -0.24 1.26
CA ALA A 200 31.26 -0.09 -0.03
C ALA A 200 30.31 0.67 -0.94
N ALA A 201 30.66 1.91 -1.27
CA ALA A 201 30.04 2.64 -2.33
C ALA A 201 29.96 1.71 -3.55
N VAL A 202 28.73 1.32 -3.94
CA VAL A 202 28.51 0.61 -5.19
C VAL A 202 29.14 1.48 -6.28
N PRO A 203 30.09 0.98 -7.10
CA PRO A 203 30.74 1.80 -8.10
C PRO A 203 29.68 2.42 -8.98
N ALA A 204 29.86 3.67 -9.33
CA ALA A 204 29.01 4.47 -10.20
C ALA A 204 29.05 3.95 -11.65
N ALA A 205 28.66 2.70 -11.86
CA ALA A 205 28.53 2.05 -13.16
C ALA A 205 27.06 1.85 -13.45
N SER A 206 26.38 2.91 -13.58
CA SER A 206 25.20 3.23 -14.39
C SER A 206 24.53 4.46 -13.78
N GLN A 207 25.00 5.63 -14.16
CA GLN A 207 24.20 6.84 -14.07
C GLN A 207 23.09 6.72 -15.12
N GLU A 208 22.15 5.81 -14.89
CA GLU A 208 20.83 5.96 -15.45
C GLU A 208 20.13 6.98 -14.59
N SER A 209 19.71 8.04 -15.23
CA SER A 209 19.00 9.17 -14.65
C SER A 209 17.90 8.68 -13.70
N TRP A 210 17.77 9.35 -12.55
CA TRP A 210 16.59 9.33 -11.67
C TRP A 210 15.33 8.99 -12.48
N PRO A 211 14.47 8.06 -12.01
CA PRO A 211 13.28 7.70 -12.78
C PRO A 211 12.57 8.98 -13.20
N PRO A 212 12.24 9.13 -14.50
CA PRO A 212 11.59 10.35 -14.97
C PRO A 212 10.34 10.58 -14.14
N GLU A 213 10.13 11.83 -13.73
CA GLU A 213 8.85 12.22 -13.15
C GLU A 213 7.73 11.70 -14.05
N PRO A 214 6.65 11.14 -13.49
CA PRO A 214 5.52 10.76 -14.32
C PRO A 214 5.10 12.01 -15.09
N THR A 215 5.33 11.99 -16.41
CA THR A 215 4.83 13.02 -17.31
C THR A 215 3.35 13.09 -17.05
N ALA A 216 2.89 14.25 -16.56
CA ALA A 216 1.47 14.57 -16.54
C ALA A 216 0.99 14.36 -17.97
N GLY A 217 0.14 13.37 -18.19
CA GLY A 217 -0.54 13.18 -19.45
C GLY A 217 -1.22 14.48 -19.82
N PRO A 218 -1.36 14.79 -21.13
CA PRO A 218 -2.04 16.01 -21.55
C PRO A 218 -3.41 16.03 -20.90
N GLY A 219 -3.70 17.13 -20.20
CA GLY A 219 -5.02 17.36 -19.61
C GLY A 219 -6.05 17.28 -20.74
N GLU A 220 -7.01 16.38 -20.59
CA GLU A 220 -8.24 16.48 -21.35
C GLU A 220 -8.93 17.75 -20.87
N GLU A 221 -8.77 18.81 -21.65
CA GLU A 221 -9.61 19.99 -21.58
C GLU A 221 -11.04 19.52 -21.86
N CYS A 222 -11.90 19.59 -20.85
CA CYS A 222 -13.34 19.50 -21.05
C CYS A 222 -13.78 20.79 -21.75
N ASP A 223 -13.92 20.73 -23.04
CA ASP A 223 -14.63 21.74 -23.81
C ASP A 223 -16.08 21.81 -23.34
N LEU A 224 -16.38 22.85 -22.56
CA LEU A 224 -17.75 23.29 -22.32
C LEU A 224 -18.21 24.02 -23.58
N GLU A 225 -18.80 23.32 -24.52
CA GLU A 225 -19.56 23.98 -25.58
C GLU A 225 -20.89 24.51 -25.01
N ASP A 226 -20.91 25.82 -24.85
CA ASP A 226 -22.11 26.60 -24.67
C ASP A 226 -23.06 26.43 -25.90
N GLY A 227 -24.10 25.66 -25.72
CA GLY A 227 -25.20 25.52 -26.66
C GLY A 227 -26.30 26.56 -26.38
N MET A 228 -26.03 27.85 -26.63
CA MET A 228 -27.12 28.81 -26.89
C MET A 228 -27.51 28.69 -28.33
N GLY A 229 -28.77 28.44 -28.60
CA GLY A 229 -29.25 28.54 -29.95
C GLY A 229 -30.71 28.15 -30.22
N ARG A 230 -31.62 29.04 -29.91
CA ARG A 230 -32.97 29.21 -30.52
C ARG A 230 -34.06 28.23 -30.15
#